data_650f5df921c08f51a7eff7f3cd0aeca4
#
_entry.id   650f5df921c08f51a7eff7f3cd0aeca4
#
_cell.length_a   1.000
_cell.length_b   1.000
_cell.length_c   1.000
_cell.angle_alpha   90.00
_cell.angle_beta   90.00
_cell.angle_gamma   90.00
#
_symmetry.space_group_name_H-M   'P 1'
#
loop_
_entity.id
_entity.type
_entity.pdbx_description
1 polymer ?
#
loop_
_entity_poly.entity_id
_entity_poly.type
_entity_poly.pdbx_seq_one_letter_code
_entity_poly.pdbx_strand_id
1 'polypeptide(L)'
;MLLIVFGTRPEWLKVRPVVKAIDGKIPYKLLYVGQHTDLIDVTLENYNHENLIIKNGDSNNRLDAIVCSVLNGIDDHLQGITHLMVVGDTTTVFAAALACFHRKIKVIHLEAGLRTFNKRHPYPEEFNRQVVGSIADIHLCPTELAVKNLLFENKDYDSEVRLVGNTVLDNLVGQKVSDGQDVLITLHRRENQDQIEEWFKTINKLAKEHQNLHFILPMHPNPSIIQYKHLLTDVKVSDPLPHHQLLQILKRCKLVITDSGGIQEEAAFFRKPCIVCRKTTERSEGLNEFSWLCEHPSMLPEKFDQLKDKKIDSSLPCPYGDGNASDKILRILNEIL
;
A
#
# COMPACT_ATOMS: atom_id res chain seq x y z
N MET A 1 -18.61 -12.11 -15.38
CA MET A 1 -17.53 -12.70 -14.56
C MET A 1 -16.48 -11.64 -14.27
N LEU A 2 -15.93 -11.60 -13.08
CA LEU A 2 -14.94 -10.62 -12.63
C LEU A 2 -13.51 -11.12 -12.90
N LEU A 3 -12.67 -10.29 -13.53
CA LEU A 3 -11.21 -10.49 -13.58
C LEU A 3 -10.55 -9.59 -12.55
N ILE A 4 -9.69 -10.14 -11.69
CA ILE A 4 -8.91 -9.37 -10.69
C ILE A 4 -7.45 -9.44 -11.10
N VAL A 5 -6.85 -8.27 -11.39
CA VAL A 5 -5.46 -8.16 -11.86
C VAL A 5 -4.60 -7.50 -10.79
N PHE A 6 -3.42 -8.08 -10.55
CA PHE A 6 -2.40 -7.55 -9.66
C PHE A 6 -1.01 -7.98 -10.13
N GLY A 7 0.03 -7.22 -9.79
CA GLY A 7 1.40 -7.46 -10.25
C GLY A 7 2.44 -7.42 -9.14
N THR A 8 2.02 -7.10 -7.90
CA THR A 8 2.94 -6.97 -6.77
C THR A 8 2.37 -7.59 -5.51
N ARG A 9 3.25 -7.91 -4.56
CA ARG A 9 2.85 -8.42 -3.25
C ARG A 9 1.99 -7.43 -2.46
N PRO A 10 2.29 -6.12 -2.39
CA PRO A 10 1.40 -5.15 -1.73
C PRO A 10 -0.01 -5.12 -2.31
N GLU A 11 -0.15 -5.24 -3.63
CA GLU A 11 -1.46 -5.35 -4.29
C GLU A 11 -2.18 -6.63 -3.87
N TRP A 12 -1.50 -7.78 -3.85
CA TRP A 12 -2.09 -9.02 -3.39
C TRP A 12 -2.60 -8.94 -1.95
N LEU A 13 -1.87 -8.31 -1.04
CA LEU A 13 -2.29 -8.13 0.34
C LEU A 13 -3.59 -7.32 0.47
N LYS A 14 -3.88 -6.42 -0.48
CA LYS A 14 -5.12 -5.64 -0.55
C LYS A 14 -6.26 -6.38 -1.25
N VAL A 15 -5.93 -7.17 -2.26
CA VAL A 15 -6.91 -7.97 -3.04
C VAL A 15 -7.37 -9.20 -2.26
N ARG A 16 -6.48 -9.86 -1.53
CA ARG A 16 -6.77 -11.10 -0.81
C ARG A 16 -8.00 -11.08 0.09
N PRO A 17 -8.27 -10.03 0.90
CA PRO A 17 -9.50 -9.96 1.68
C PRO A 17 -10.77 -9.94 0.82
N VAL A 18 -10.72 -9.23 -0.31
CA VAL A 18 -11.83 -9.20 -1.27
C VAL A 18 -12.06 -10.59 -1.85
N VAL A 19 -11.00 -11.25 -2.31
CA VAL A 19 -11.07 -12.61 -2.85
C VAL A 19 -11.70 -13.56 -1.84
N LYS A 20 -11.27 -13.52 -0.57
CA LYS A 20 -11.88 -14.31 0.51
C LYS A 20 -13.38 -14.04 0.70
N ALA A 21 -13.79 -12.77 0.59
CA ALA A 21 -15.19 -12.39 0.79
C ALA A 21 -16.10 -12.86 -0.35
N ILE A 22 -15.58 -12.87 -1.60
CA ILE A 22 -16.35 -13.25 -2.80
C ILE A 22 -16.25 -14.74 -3.15
N ASP A 23 -15.31 -15.47 -2.58
CA ASP A 23 -15.06 -16.87 -2.90
C ASP A 23 -16.31 -17.74 -2.65
N GLY A 24 -16.66 -18.56 -3.63
CA GLY A 24 -17.89 -19.35 -3.64
C GLY A 24 -19.19 -18.55 -3.80
N LYS A 25 -19.15 -17.21 -3.93
CA LYS A 25 -20.33 -16.34 -4.06
C LYS A 25 -20.41 -15.63 -5.42
N ILE A 26 -19.28 -15.16 -5.92
CA ILE A 26 -19.18 -14.44 -7.19
C ILE A 26 -18.14 -15.14 -8.04
N PRO A 27 -18.45 -15.47 -9.33
CA PRO A 27 -17.46 -16.07 -10.23
C PRO A 27 -16.38 -15.06 -10.59
N TYR A 28 -15.13 -15.43 -10.34
CA TYR A 28 -13.96 -14.59 -10.61
C TYR A 28 -12.79 -15.38 -11.21
N LYS A 29 -11.87 -14.67 -11.85
CA LYS A 29 -10.53 -15.13 -12.22
C LYS A 29 -9.49 -14.21 -11.58
N LEU A 30 -8.35 -14.79 -11.20
CA LEU A 30 -7.17 -14.04 -10.75
C LEU A 30 -6.11 -14.05 -11.86
N LEU A 31 -5.57 -12.89 -12.18
CA LEU A 31 -4.46 -12.73 -13.11
C LEU A 31 -3.29 -12.03 -12.44
N TYR A 32 -2.22 -12.79 -12.24
CA TYR A 32 -0.95 -12.21 -11.81
C TYR A 32 -0.15 -11.75 -13.03
N VAL A 33 0.35 -10.52 -12.98
CA VAL A 33 1.19 -9.92 -14.03
C VAL A 33 2.58 -9.66 -13.47
N GLY A 34 3.57 -10.50 -13.81
CA GLY A 34 4.90 -10.39 -13.21
C GLY A 34 6.02 -10.90 -14.11
N GLN A 35 7.26 -10.58 -13.74
CA GLN A 35 8.46 -11.07 -14.43
C GLN A 35 8.82 -12.51 -14.03
N HIS A 36 8.52 -12.89 -12.77
CA HIS A 36 8.82 -14.20 -12.19
C HIS A 36 7.67 -14.61 -11.27
N THR A 37 7.32 -15.90 -11.31
CA THR A 37 6.31 -16.49 -10.42
C THR A 37 6.80 -16.65 -8.98
N ASP A 38 8.11 -16.67 -8.76
CA ASP A 38 8.73 -17.04 -7.47
C ASP A 38 8.73 -15.92 -6.40
N LEU A 39 8.31 -14.69 -6.76
CA LEU A 39 8.31 -13.52 -5.88
C LEU A 39 6.97 -13.23 -5.23
N ILE A 40 5.97 -14.10 -5.44
CA ILE A 40 4.63 -13.91 -4.90
C ILE A 40 4.58 -14.47 -3.47
N ASP A 41 3.72 -13.87 -2.66
CA ASP A 41 3.40 -14.35 -1.33
C ASP A 41 2.89 -15.81 -1.40
N VAL A 42 3.49 -16.71 -0.60
CA VAL A 42 3.04 -18.12 -0.46
C VAL A 42 1.53 -18.28 -0.26
N THR A 43 0.83 -17.22 0.18
CA THR A 43 -0.62 -17.25 0.33
C THR A 43 -1.37 -17.26 -1.01
N LEU A 44 -0.74 -16.89 -2.13
CA LEU A 44 -1.36 -16.98 -3.46
C LEU A 44 -1.45 -18.43 -3.96
N GLU A 45 -0.56 -19.30 -3.53
CA GLU A 45 -0.58 -20.74 -3.87
C GLU A 45 -1.90 -21.45 -3.50
N ASN A 46 -2.62 -20.89 -2.52
CA ASN A 46 -3.94 -21.40 -2.11
C ASN A 46 -5.09 -21.00 -3.05
N TYR A 47 -4.83 -20.20 -4.10
CA TYR A 47 -5.84 -19.71 -5.03
C TYR A 47 -5.46 -20.08 -6.45
N ASN A 48 -6.46 -20.55 -7.22
CA ASN A 48 -6.27 -20.76 -8.66
C ASN A 48 -6.10 -19.42 -9.36
N HIS A 49 -4.98 -19.24 -10.05
CA HIS A 49 -4.65 -18.01 -10.77
C HIS A 49 -3.97 -18.29 -12.10
N GLU A 50 -4.14 -17.36 -13.01
CA GLU A 50 -3.45 -17.32 -14.30
C GLU A 50 -2.26 -16.36 -14.20
N ASN A 51 -1.26 -16.54 -15.08
CA ASN A 51 -0.06 -15.72 -15.10
C ASN A 51 0.11 -15.05 -16.47
N LEU A 52 0.34 -13.75 -16.47
CA LEU A 52 0.80 -13.01 -17.63
C LEU A 52 2.26 -12.59 -17.40
N ILE A 53 3.16 -13.17 -18.18
CA ILE A 53 4.60 -12.94 -18.01
C ILE A 53 5.00 -11.66 -18.74
N ILE A 54 5.64 -10.75 -18.02
CA ILE A 54 6.21 -9.52 -18.59
C ILE A 54 7.44 -9.90 -19.41
N LYS A 55 7.39 -9.61 -20.70
CA LYS A 55 8.50 -9.79 -21.65
C LYS A 55 9.24 -8.46 -21.76
N ASN A 56 10.55 -8.46 -21.56
CA ASN A 56 11.35 -7.24 -21.66
C ASN A 56 11.40 -6.68 -23.10
N GLY A 57 11.11 -7.50 -24.12
CA GLY A 57 11.07 -7.09 -25.53
C GLY A 57 12.31 -6.26 -25.95
N ASP A 58 12.12 -5.36 -26.89
CA ASP A 58 13.18 -4.42 -27.34
C ASP A 58 13.22 -3.13 -26.51
N SER A 59 12.39 -3.00 -25.46
CA SER A 59 12.35 -1.80 -24.62
C SER A 59 13.39 -1.86 -23.50
N ASN A 60 14.28 -0.88 -23.47
CA ASN A 60 15.21 -0.65 -22.37
C ASN A 60 14.49 -0.07 -21.12
N ASN A 61 13.22 0.32 -21.24
CA ASN A 61 12.41 0.86 -20.16
C ASN A 61 11.46 -0.20 -19.61
N ARG A 62 11.64 -0.52 -18.32
CA ARG A 62 10.80 -1.53 -17.64
C ARG A 62 9.31 -1.16 -17.62
N LEU A 63 8.97 0.11 -17.50
CA LEU A 63 7.58 0.57 -17.46
C LEU A 63 6.91 0.31 -18.80
N ASP A 64 7.59 0.62 -19.91
CA ASP A 64 7.09 0.37 -21.25
C ASP A 64 6.92 -1.14 -21.51
N ALA A 65 7.88 -1.95 -21.05
CA ALA A 65 7.81 -3.42 -21.17
C ALA A 65 6.57 -3.99 -20.46
N ILE A 66 6.22 -3.46 -19.28
CA ILE A 66 4.99 -3.86 -18.57
C ILE A 66 3.76 -3.50 -19.40
N VAL A 67 3.66 -2.26 -19.88
CA VAL A 67 2.50 -1.79 -20.67
C VAL A 67 2.33 -2.64 -21.92
N CYS A 68 3.39 -2.82 -22.71
CA CYS A 68 3.36 -3.61 -23.93
C CYS A 68 2.97 -5.08 -23.67
N SER A 69 3.53 -5.69 -22.61
CA SER A 69 3.23 -7.08 -22.28
C SER A 69 1.76 -7.28 -21.91
N VAL A 70 1.20 -6.35 -21.12
CA VAL A 70 -0.22 -6.41 -20.74
C VAL A 70 -1.12 -6.18 -21.95
N LEU A 71 -0.89 -5.13 -22.74
CA LEU A 71 -1.72 -4.82 -23.91
C LEU A 71 -1.74 -5.95 -24.95
N ASN A 72 -0.61 -6.65 -25.14
CA ASN A 72 -0.47 -7.72 -26.11
C ASN A 72 -0.93 -9.10 -25.59
N GLY A 73 -0.94 -9.32 -24.29
CA GLY A 73 -1.20 -10.65 -23.72
C GLY A 73 -2.53 -10.78 -22.97
N ILE A 74 -3.22 -9.70 -22.67
CA ILE A 74 -4.42 -9.76 -21.81
C ILE A 74 -5.61 -10.45 -22.48
N ASP A 75 -5.68 -10.45 -23.81
CA ASP A 75 -6.80 -11.01 -24.56
C ASP A 75 -7.05 -12.49 -24.25
N ASP A 76 -6.00 -13.27 -24.03
CA ASP A 76 -6.07 -14.69 -23.69
C ASP A 76 -6.81 -14.95 -22.37
N HIS A 77 -6.94 -13.92 -21.52
CA HIS A 77 -7.55 -13.99 -20.20
C HIS A 77 -8.95 -13.37 -20.11
N LEU A 78 -9.45 -12.74 -21.19
CA LEU A 78 -10.69 -11.95 -21.16
C LEU A 78 -11.95 -12.73 -21.55
N GLN A 79 -11.86 -14.01 -21.89
CA GLN A 79 -13.04 -14.78 -22.26
C GLN A 79 -14.08 -14.84 -21.15
N GLY A 80 -15.28 -14.33 -21.42
CA GLY A 80 -16.41 -14.27 -20.49
C GLY A 80 -16.28 -13.22 -19.38
N ILE A 81 -15.27 -12.34 -19.44
CA ILE A 81 -15.07 -11.25 -18.50
C ILE A 81 -15.95 -10.06 -18.88
N THR A 82 -16.68 -9.55 -17.89
CA THR A 82 -17.53 -8.35 -18.01
C THR A 82 -16.99 -7.18 -17.21
N HIS A 83 -16.24 -7.45 -16.15
CA HIS A 83 -15.67 -6.47 -15.25
C HIS A 83 -14.22 -6.80 -14.92
N LEU A 84 -13.39 -5.79 -14.88
CA LEU A 84 -12.02 -5.83 -14.37
C LEU A 84 -11.97 -5.17 -13.00
N MET A 85 -11.32 -5.77 -12.01
CA MET A 85 -10.91 -5.10 -10.78
C MET A 85 -9.39 -4.95 -10.76
N VAL A 86 -8.93 -3.73 -10.55
CA VAL A 86 -7.52 -3.37 -10.34
C VAL A 86 -7.35 -2.66 -9.00
N VAL A 87 -6.16 -2.69 -8.42
CA VAL A 87 -5.89 -2.12 -7.09
C VAL A 87 -4.69 -1.19 -7.09
N GLY A 88 -4.88 0.04 -6.60
CA GLY A 88 -3.81 1.02 -6.46
C GLY A 88 -3.38 1.66 -7.78
N ASP A 89 -2.07 1.76 -8.02
CA ASP A 89 -1.51 2.74 -8.94
C ASP A 89 -0.24 2.29 -9.69
N THR A 90 0.06 1.00 -9.71
CA THR A 90 1.23 0.51 -10.44
C THR A 90 1.02 0.59 -11.96
N THR A 91 2.10 0.49 -12.71
CA THR A 91 2.04 0.44 -14.18
C THR A 91 1.25 -0.77 -14.69
N THR A 92 1.25 -1.88 -13.96
CA THR A 92 0.39 -3.05 -14.25
C THR A 92 -1.09 -2.68 -14.17
N VAL A 93 -1.50 -1.98 -13.12
CA VAL A 93 -2.87 -1.49 -12.90
C VAL A 93 -3.30 -0.55 -14.03
N PHE A 94 -2.45 0.42 -14.36
CA PHE A 94 -2.67 1.33 -15.49
C PHE A 94 -2.87 0.58 -16.80
N ALA A 95 -1.96 -0.34 -17.13
CA ALA A 95 -1.99 -1.07 -18.40
C ALA A 95 -3.21 -1.99 -18.50
N ALA A 96 -3.59 -2.69 -17.42
CA ALA A 96 -4.76 -3.57 -17.40
C ALA A 96 -6.07 -2.77 -17.52
N ALA A 97 -6.18 -1.64 -16.81
CA ALA A 97 -7.34 -0.75 -16.90
C ALA A 97 -7.50 -0.19 -18.32
N LEU A 98 -6.42 0.32 -18.92
CA LEU A 98 -6.41 0.83 -20.28
C LEU A 98 -6.82 -0.26 -21.30
N ALA A 99 -6.27 -1.47 -21.17
CA ALA A 99 -6.57 -2.59 -22.05
C ALA A 99 -8.06 -2.97 -22.00
N CYS A 100 -8.66 -3.02 -20.80
CA CYS A 100 -10.07 -3.34 -20.61
C CYS A 100 -10.98 -2.18 -21.08
N PHE A 101 -10.60 -0.95 -20.84
CA PHE A 101 -11.31 0.24 -21.35
C PHE A 101 -11.41 0.21 -22.88
N HIS A 102 -10.32 -0.10 -23.60
CA HIS A 102 -10.34 -0.25 -25.07
C HIS A 102 -11.31 -1.35 -25.55
N ARG A 103 -11.60 -2.35 -24.71
CA ARG A 103 -12.49 -3.47 -25.02
C ARG A 103 -13.91 -3.31 -24.46
N LYS A 104 -14.22 -2.14 -23.92
CA LYS A 104 -15.52 -1.82 -23.28
C LYS A 104 -15.86 -2.76 -22.12
N ILE A 105 -14.86 -3.32 -21.46
CA ILE A 105 -14.99 -4.05 -20.19
C ILE A 105 -14.98 -3.04 -19.07
N LYS A 106 -15.97 -3.09 -18.18
CA LYS A 106 -16.09 -2.16 -17.06
C LYS A 106 -14.93 -2.28 -16.08
N VAL A 107 -14.41 -1.16 -15.64
CA VAL A 107 -13.25 -1.10 -14.75
C VAL A 107 -13.67 -0.69 -13.34
N ILE A 108 -13.34 -1.53 -12.37
CA ILE A 108 -13.50 -1.29 -10.92
C ILE A 108 -12.12 -0.98 -10.34
N HIS A 109 -11.95 0.21 -9.79
CA HIS A 109 -10.69 0.67 -9.21
C HIS A 109 -10.75 0.60 -7.68
N LEU A 110 -10.06 -0.36 -7.08
CA LEU A 110 -9.88 -0.49 -5.65
C LEU A 110 -8.71 0.40 -5.18
N GLU A 111 -8.83 1.01 -4.00
CA GLU A 111 -7.90 2.05 -3.50
C GLU A 111 -7.90 3.30 -4.39
N ALA A 112 -9.07 3.65 -4.90
CA ALA A 112 -9.26 4.80 -5.77
C ALA A 112 -9.21 6.14 -5.01
N GLY A 113 -8.82 7.21 -5.69
CA GLY A 113 -8.96 8.58 -5.19
C GLY A 113 -7.82 9.11 -4.31
N LEU A 114 -6.78 8.34 -4.04
CA LEU A 114 -5.55 8.87 -3.42
C LEU A 114 -4.89 9.86 -4.37
N ARG A 115 -4.49 11.06 -3.87
CA ARG A 115 -3.85 12.11 -4.69
C ARG A 115 -2.74 12.83 -3.95
N THR A 116 -1.68 13.11 -4.68
CA THR A 116 -0.68 14.13 -4.32
C THR A 116 -0.80 15.37 -5.21
N PHE A 117 -1.53 15.27 -6.32
CA PHE A 117 -1.67 16.30 -7.36
C PHE A 117 -0.33 16.70 -8.01
N ASN A 118 0.72 15.93 -7.79
CA ASN A 118 2.02 16.10 -8.39
C ASN A 118 2.44 14.84 -9.16
N LYS A 119 2.16 14.77 -10.45
CA LYS A 119 2.43 13.59 -11.31
C LYS A 119 3.89 13.13 -11.35
N ARG A 120 4.81 13.86 -10.72
CA ARG A 120 6.21 13.47 -10.56
C ARG A 120 6.54 12.90 -9.19
N HIS A 121 5.59 12.95 -8.23
CA HIS A 121 5.79 12.49 -6.85
C HIS A 121 4.50 11.92 -6.24
N PRO A 122 4.46 10.60 -5.98
CA PRO A 122 5.42 9.56 -6.41
C PRO A 122 5.36 9.32 -7.91
N TYR A 123 6.46 8.92 -8.50
CA TYR A 123 6.57 8.61 -9.93
C TYR A 123 6.81 7.11 -10.13
N PRO A 124 6.05 6.43 -11.02
CA PRO A 124 4.98 6.93 -11.92
C PRO A 124 3.57 6.89 -11.30
N GLU A 125 3.44 6.55 -10.02
CA GLU A 125 2.20 6.15 -9.35
C GLU A 125 1.11 7.24 -9.43
N GLU A 126 1.47 8.52 -9.21
CA GLU A 126 0.46 9.60 -9.25
C GLU A 126 -0.14 9.78 -10.65
N PHE A 127 0.67 9.67 -11.70
CA PHE A 127 0.17 9.70 -13.07
C PHE A 127 -0.77 8.52 -13.34
N ASN A 128 -0.35 7.30 -12.97
CA ASN A 128 -1.14 6.10 -13.17
C ASN A 128 -2.52 6.20 -12.50
N ARG A 129 -2.57 6.65 -11.23
CA ARG A 129 -3.83 6.73 -10.49
C ARG A 129 -4.79 7.79 -11.03
N GLN A 130 -4.27 8.90 -11.57
CA GLN A 130 -5.08 9.92 -12.24
C GLN A 130 -5.69 9.36 -13.51
N VAL A 131 -4.91 8.67 -14.35
CA VAL A 131 -5.43 8.08 -15.60
C VAL A 131 -6.43 6.97 -15.30
N VAL A 132 -6.13 6.05 -14.39
CA VAL A 132 -7.08 5.01 -13.98
C VAL A 132 -8.36 5.64 -13.42
N GLY A 133 -8.24 6.71 -12.62
CA GLY A 133 -9.37 7.49 -12.12
C GLY A 133 -10.25 8.09 -13.21
N SER A 134 -9.69 8.36 -14.40
CA SER A 134 -10.46 8.93 -15.53
C SER A 134 -11.18 7.88 -16.38
N ILE A 135 -10.81 6.61 -16.28
CA ILE A 135 -11.37 5.54 -17.12
C ILE A 135 -12.15 4.48 -16.33
N ALA A 136 -12.06 4.48 -15.01
CA ALA A 136 -12.79 3.53 -14.18
C ALA A 136 -14.27 3.90 -14.08
N ASP A 137 -15.14 2.88 -14.20
CA ASP A 137 -16.60 3.01 -14.05
C ASP A 137 -17.00 3.04 -12.59
N ILE A 138 -16.25 2.34 -11.72
CA ILE A 138 -16.55 2.21 -10.29
C ILE A 138 -15.28 2.43 -9.48
N HIS A 139 -15.36 3.38 -8.54
CA HIS A 139 -14.28 3.75 -7.64
C HIS A 139 -14.57 3.29 -6.21
N LEU A 140 -13.75 2.39 -5.68
CA LEU A 140 -13.81 1.90 -4.32
C LEU A 140 -12.76 2.64 -3.48
N CYS A 141 -13.18 3.69 -2.80
CA CYS A 141 -12.31 4.63 -2.09
C CYS A 141 -11.99 4.16 -0.67
N PRO A 142 -10.72 4.28 -0.23
CA PRO A 142 -10.35 3.93 1.13
C PRO A 142 -10.79 4.95 2.17
N THR A 143 -10.93 6.23 1.81
CA THR A 143 -11.18 7.34 2.74
C THR A 143 -12.16 8.36 2.16
N GLU A 144 -12.72 9.20 3.03
CA GLU A 144 -13.57 10.32 2.60
C GLU A 144 -12.81 11.35 1.76
N LEU A 145 -11.51 11.57 2.06
CA LEU A 145 -10.70 12.48 1.26
C LEU A 145 -10.50 11.92 -0.15
N ALA A 146 -10.29 10.62 -0.28
CA ALA A 146 -10.20 9.97 -1.58
C ALA A 146 -11.49 10.12 -2.41
N VAL A 147 -12.67 10.02 -1.77
CA VAL A 147 -13.96 10.33 -2.39
C VAL A 147 -14.01 11.79 -2.86
N LYS A 148 -13.64 12.73 -1.98
CA LYS A 148 -13.63 14.17 -2.31
C LYS A 148 -12.70 14.49 -3.47
N ASN A 149 -11.53 13.87 -3.53
CA ASN A 149 -10.57 14.06 -4.62
C ASN A 149 -11.17 13.64 -5.98
N LEU A 150 -11.83 12.48 -6.04
CA LEU A 150 -12.47 12.02 -7.27
C LEU A 150 -13.65 12.89 -7.67
N LEU A 151 -14.50 13.28 -6.74
CA LEU A 151 -15.62 14.18 -7.01
C LEU A 151 -15.15 15.55 -7.50
N PHE A 152 -13.98 16.01 -7.04
CA PHE A 152 -13.39 17.27 -7.49
C PHE A 152 -12.83 17.15 -8.93
N GLU A 153 -12.18 16.02 -9.26
CA GLU A 153 -11.58 15.79 -10.59
C GLU A 153 -12.60 15.31 -11.62
N ASN A 154 -13.54 14.49 -11.16
CA ASN A 154 -14.44 13.76 -12.06
C ASN A 154 -15.58 14.67 -12.49
N LYS A 155 -15.54 15.09 -13.76
CA LYS A 155 -16.61 15.80 -14.44
C LYS A 155 -17.57 14.86 -15.16
N ASP A 156 -17.26 13.56 -15.17
CA ASP A 156 -18.07 12.54 -15.79
C ASP A 156 -19.04 11.96 -14.75
N TYR A 157 -20.34 12.21 -14.94
CA TYR A 157 -21.39 11.83 -14.01
C TYR A 157 -21.76 10.33 -14.09
N ASP A 158 -21.14 9.57 -14.99
CA ASP A 158 -21.47 8.15 -15.20
C ASP A 158 -20.63 7.19 -14.32
N SER A 159 -19.61 7.70 -13.62
CA SER A 159 -18.81 6.86 -12.73
C SER A 159 -19.35 6.81 -11.31
N GLU A 160 -19.34 5.65 -10.71
CA GLU A 160 -19.80 5.41 -9.35
C GLU A 160 -18.66 5.50 -8.33
N VAL A 161 -18.80 6.33 -7.28
CA VAL A 161 -17.80 6.51 -6.22
C VAL A 161 -18.36 6.00 -4.90
N ARG A 162 -17.69 5.01 -4.28
CA ARG A 162 -18.09 4.35 -3.04
C ARG A 162 -16.99 4.38 -1.99
N LEU A 163 -17.32 4.82 -0.78
CA LEU A 163 -16.44 4.72 0.39
C LEU A 163 -16.51 3.31 0.98
N VAL A 164 -15.41 2.59 0.95
CA VAL A 164 -15.33 1.20 1.45
C VAL A 164 -14.35 1.02 2.61
N GLY A 165 -13.31 1.83 2.71
CA GLY A 165 -12.18 1.64 3.59
C GLY A 165 -11.01 0.92 2.88
N ASN A 166 -9.87 0.83 3.55
CA ASN A 166 -8.72 0.13 2.99
C ASN A 166 -8.77 -1.37 3.33
N THR A 167 -8.79 -2.21 2.31
CA THR A 167 -8.89 -3.67 2.44
C THR A 167 -7.69 -4.32 3.12
N VAL A 168 -6.52 -3.66 3.15
CA VAL A 168 -5.36 -4.20 3.89
C VAL A 168 -5.67 -4.35 5.38
N LEU A 169 -6.54 -3.47 5.94
CA LEU A 169 -6.91 -3.47 7.34
C LEU A 169 -7.79 -4.67 7.73
N ASP A 170 -8.51 -5.25 6.79
CA ASP A 170 -9.33 -6.44 7.00
C ASP A 170 -8.46 -7.65 7.45
N ASN A 171 -7.17 -7.67 7.05
CA ASN A 171 -6.22 -8.67 7.51
C ASN A 171 -5.81 -8.50 8.98
N LEU A 172 -6.12 -7.35 9.59
CA LEU A 172 -5.71 -6.98 10.95
C LEU A 172 -6.79 -7.19 12.00
N VAL A 173 -8.02 -7.42 11.57
CA VAL A 173 -9.17 -7.63 12.46
C VAL A 173 -8.95 -8.82 13.40
N GLY A 174 -9.34 -8.67 14.67
CA GLY A 174 -9.21 -9.73 15.69
C GLY A 174 -7.81 -9.92 16.26
N GLN A 175 -6.81 -9.18 15.79
CA GLN A 175 -5.47 -9.24 16.35
C GLN A 175 -5.39 -8.50 17.70
N LYS A 176 -4.83 -9.17 18.72
CA LYS A 176 -4.59 -8.54 20.03
C LYS A 176 -3.45 -7.55 19.95
N VAL A 177 -3.72 -6.31 20.35
CA VAL A 177 -2.74 -5.23 20.49
C VAL A 177 -2.23 -5.20 21.93
N SER A 178 -0.96 -4.94 22.12
CA SER A 178 -0.35 -4.79 23.45
C SER A 178 0.60 -3.58 23.47
N ASP A 179 0.87 -3.07 24.64
CA ASP A 179 1.87 -2.02 24.83
C ASP A 179 3.23 -2.67 25.15
N GLY A 180 4.23 -2.39 24.33
CA GLY A 180 5.61 -2.85 24.49
C GLY A 180 6.58 -1.68 24.54
N GLN A 181 7.87 -2.00 24.50
CA GLN A 181 8.96 -1.02 24.49
C GLN A 181 9.69 -1.00 23.10
N ASP A 182 9.12 -1.64 22.11
CA ASP A 182 9.71 -1.70 20.78
C ASP A 182 9.45 -0.41 20.00
N VAL A 183 10.45 0.10 19.30
CA VAL A 183 10.35 1.14 18.27
C VAL A 183 10.59 0.49 16.93
N LEU A 184 9.54 0.38 16.12
CA LEU A 184 9.64 -0.21 14.80
C LEU A 184 10.11 0.83 13.78
N ILE A 185 11.16 0.50 13.01
CA ILE A 185 11.72 1.38 11.98
C ILE A 185 11.63 0.70 10.63
N THR A 186 11.10 1.40 9.63
CA THR A 186 11.10 0.96 8.23
C THR A 186 11.40 2.14 7.31
N LEU A 187 12.59 2.17 6.70
CA LEU A 187 13.04 3.22 5.79
C LEU A 187 13.60 2.57 4.51
N HIS A 188 12.96 2.83 3.37
CA HIS A 188 13.34 2.20 2.10
C HIS A 188 12.94 3.01 0.85
N ARG A 189 12.22 4.14 1.00
CA ARG A 189 11.78 4.94 -0.14
C ARG A 189 12.93 5.65 -0.84
N ARG A 190 12.82 5.78 -2.17
CA ARG A 190 13.85 6.45 -3.00
C ARG A 190 14.12 7.88 -2.56
N GLU A 191 13.08 8.60 -2.15
CA GLU A 191 13.19 9.99 -1.69
C GLU A 191 14.07 10.17 -0.46
N ASN A 192 14.30 9.10 0.33
CA ASN A 192 15.15 9.12 1.52
C ASN A 192 16.57 8.60 1.26
N GLN A 193 16.84 8.01 0.08
CA GLN A 193 18.12 7.35 -0.17
C GLN A 193 19.31 8.31 -0.11
N ASP A 194 19.15 9.55 -0.57
CA ASP A 194 20.20 10.57 -0.53
C ASP A 194 20.55 11.03 0.90
N GLN A 195 19.62 10.84 1.84
CA GLN A 195 19.78 11.21 3.26
C GLN A 195 19.79 10.02 4.21
N ILE A 196 19.87 8.78 3.70
CA ILE A 196 19.76 7.57 4.51
C ILE A 196 20.86 7.47 5.56
N GLU A 197 22.03 7.95 5.26
CA GLU A 197 23.16 8.02 6.21
C GLU A 197 22.82 8.90 7.42
N GLU A 198 22.22 10.06 7.19
CA GLU A 198 21.84 10.99 8.28
C GLU A 198 20.66 10.43 9.09
N TRP A 199 19.69 9.79 8.42
CA TRP A 199 18.60 9.09 9.10
C TRP A 199 19.16 8.02 10.05
N PHE A 200 20.07 7.18 9.57
CA PHE A 200 20.62 6.09 10.39
C PHE A 200 21.49 6.61 11.55
N LYS A 201 22.31 7.64 11.33
CA LYS A 201 23.06 8.29 12.41
C LYS A 201 22.12 8.84 13.50
N THR A 202 21.04 9.51 13.08
CA THR A 202 20.08 10.11 14.03
C THR A 202 19.31 9.03 14.79
N ILE A 203 18.85 7.97 14.09
CA ILE A 203 18.16 6.83 14.74
C ILE A 203 19.08 6.11 15.71
N ASN A 204 20.34 5.87 15.35
CA ASN A 204 21.29 5.21 16.25
C ASN A 204 21.59 6.05 17.50
N LYS A 205 21.67 7.38 17.33
CA LYS A 205 21.82 8.29 18.47
C LYS A 205 20.64 8.19 19.42
N LEU A 206 19.40 8.20 18.89
CA LEU A 206 18.18 8.01 19.70
C LEU A 206 18.17 6.66 20.42
N ALA A 207 18.56 5.58 19.74
CA ALA A 207 18.64 4.26 20.35
C ALA A 207 19.63 4.23 21.53
N LYS A 208 20.78 4.89 21.39
CA LYS A 208 21.79 5.02 22.44
C LYS A 208 21.31 5.87 23.63
N GLU A 209 20.52 6.92 23.38
CA GLU A 209 19.99 7.81 24.42
C GLU A 209 18.80 7.19 25.17
N HIS A 210 18.05 6.28 24.54
CA HIS A 210 16.84 5.66 25.06
C HIS A 210 16.99 4.14 25.25
N GLN A 211 17.95 3.70 26.06
CA GLN A 211 18.29 2.27 26.27
C GLN A 211 17.17 1.43 26.88
N ASN A 212 16.14 2.04 27.43
CA ASN A 212 14.93 1.38 27.90
C ASN A 212 13.96 1.00 26.75
N LEU A 213 14.23 1.45 25.52
CA LEU A 213 13.46 1.13 24.31
C LEU A 213 14.27 0.22 23.38
N HIS A 214 13.57 -0.65 22.66
CA HIS A 214 14.18 -1.59 21.73
C HIS A 214 13.95 -1.13 20.29
N PHE A 215 14.94 -0.50 19.68
CA PHE A 215 14.87 -0.07 18.29
C PHE A 215 15.09 -1.26 17.37
N ILE A 216 14.11 -1.54 16.51
CA ILE A 216 14.11 -2.71 15.60
C ILE A 216 13.94 -2.22 14.16
N LEU A 217 14.89 -2.57 13.30
CA LEU A 217 14.91 -2.20 11.89
C LEU A 217 15.07 -3.45 11.02
N PRO A 218 13.98 -4.01 10.44
CA PRO A 218 14.07 -4.97 9.35
C PRO A 218 14.65 -4.27 8.12
N MET A 219 15.87 -4.66 7.73
CA MET A 219 16.64 -3.97 6.70
C MET A 219 16.12 -4.31 5.31
N HIS A 220 15.80 -3.28 4.53
CA HIS A 220 15.44 -3.48 3.13
C HIS A 220 16.67 -3.96 2.30
N PRO A 221 16.52 -4.93 1.38
CA PRO A 221 17.65 -5.56 0.67
C PRO A 221 18.31 -4.68 -0.41
N ASN A 222 17.95 -3.39 -0.48
CA ASN A 222 18.55 -2.45 -1.42
C ASN A 222 20.00 -2.14 -1.06
N PRO A 223 20.98 -2.37 -1.96
CA PRO A 223 22.38 -2.07 -1.71
C PRO A 223 22.66 -0.64 -1.28
N SER A 224 21.91 0.36 -1.81
CA SER A 224 22.05 1.77 -1.44
C SER A 224 21.68 2.07 0.03
N ILE A 225 20.96 1.16 0.69
CA ILE A 225 20.59 1.24 2.10
C ILE A 225 21.53 0.39 2.95
N ILE A 226 21.79 -0.86 2.52
CA ILE A 226 22.62 -1.85 3.25
C ILE A 226 24.03 -1.32 3.53
N GLN A 227 24.63 -0.56 2.61
CA GLN A 227 25.97 -0.01 2.79
C GLN A 227 26.14 0.80 4.09
N TYR A 228 25.06 1.38 4.62
CA TYR A 228 25.05 2.18 5.85
C TYR A 228 24.66 1.37 7.10
N LYS A 229 24.47 0.05 7.00
CA LYS A 229 24.11 -0.81 8.14
C LYS A 229 25.09 -0.67 9.30
N HIS A 230 26.38 -0.44 9.03
CA HIS A 230 27.42 -0.29 10.04
C HIS A 230 27.23 0.90 11.00
N LEU A 231 26.37 1.86 10.66
CA LEU A 231 26.03 3.01 11.50
C LEU A 231 25.03 2.67 12.62
N LEU A 232 24.37 1.51 12.54
CA LEU A 232 23.27 1.09 13.42
C LEU A 232 23.80 0.14 14.52
N THR A 233 24.65 0.65 15.42
CA THR A 233 25.31 -0.16 16.48
C THR A 233 24.41 -0.45 17.67
N ASP A 234 23.45 0.45 17.95
CA ASP A 234 22.52 0.37 19.09
C ASP A 234 21.09 0.00 18.66
N VAL A 235 20.91 -0.32 17.37
CA VAL A 235 19.63 -0.74 16.76
C VAL A 235 19.68 -2.22 16.42
N LYS A 236 18.64 -2.97 16.77
CA LYS A 236 18.49 -4.36 16.36
C LYS A 236 18.13 -4.44 14.88
N VAL A 237 19.13 -4.63 14.04
CA VAL A 237 18.95 -4.83 12.59
C VAL A 237 18.72 -6.30 12.30
N SER A 238 17.67 -6.62 11.54
CA SER A 238 17.35 -7.97 11.04
C SER A 238 17.30 -8.00 9.52
N ASP A 239 17.27 -9.19 8.95
CA ASP A 239 16.91 -9.37 7.54
C ASP A 239 15.46 -8.94 7.30
N PRO A 240 15.05 -8.73 6.02
CA PRO A 240 13.67 -8.40 5.68
C PRO A 240 12.70 -9.41 6.29
N LEU A 241 11.66 -8.90 6.95
CA LEU A 241 10.67 -9.77 7.57
C LEU A 241 9.47 -10.00 6.64
N PRO A 242 8.89 -11.21 6.62
CA PRO A 242 7.58 -11.42 6.07
C PRO A 242 6.55 -10.49 6.75
N HIS A 243 5.53 -10.03 6.01
CA HIS A 243 4.55 -9.07 6.50
C HIS A 243 3.88 -9.50 7.83
N HIS A 244 3.52 -10.78 7.96
CA HIS A 244 2.92 -11.29 9.19
C HIS A 244 3.83 -11.17 10.42
N GLN A 245 5.16 -11.29 10.26
CA GLN A 245 6.12 -11.09 11.34
C GLN A 245 6.30 -9.60 11.67
N LEU A 246 6.30 -8.74 10.64
CA LEU A 246 6.33 -7.29 10.83
C LEU A 246 5.12 -6.82 11.63
N LEU A 247 3.93 -7.34 11.33
CA LEU A 247 2.70 -7.07 12.08
C LEU A 247 2.78 -7.50 13.56
N GLN A 248 3.51 -8.60 13.89
CA GLN A 248 3.70 -8.99 15.29
C GLN A 248 4.52 -7.96 16.07
N ILE A 249 5.47 -7.27 15.41
CA ILE A 249 6.23 -6.17 16.03
C ILE A 249 5.34 -4.92 16.11
N LEU A 250 4.69 -4.57 15.01
CA LEU A 250 3.86 -3.38 14.89
C LEU A 250 2.76 -3.33 15.96
N LYS A 251 2.02 -4.43 16.17
CA LYS A 251 0.92 -4.45 17.16
C LYS A 251 1.36 -4.33 18.63
N ARG A 252 2.64 -4.57 18.93
CA ARG A 252 3.21 -4.44 20.28
C ARG A 252 4.19 -3.28 20.45
N CYS A 253 4.57 -2.61 19.35
CA CYS A 253 5.51 -1.50 19.44
C CYS A 253 4.90 -0.32 20.22
N LYS A 254 5.78 0.53 20.72
CA LYS A 254 5.45 1.78 21.39
C LYS A 254 5.28 2.91 20.38
N LEU A 255 6.14 2.93 19.36
CA LEU A 255 6.23 3.96 18.35
C LEU A 255 6.70 3.35 17.02
N VAL A 256 6.26 3.95 15.92
CA VAL A 256 6.69 3.61 14.56
C VAL A 256 7.45 4.78 13.94
N ILE A 257 8.56 4.50 13.26
CA ILE A 257 9.30 5.46 12.43
C ILE A 257 9.34 4.86 11.02
N THR A 258 8.65 5.46 10.06
CA THR A 258 8.48 4.83 8.73
C THR A 258 8.40 5.84 7.60
N ASP A 259 8.76 5.40 6.39
CA ASP A 259 8.45 6.09 5.14
C ASP A 259 7.40 5.32 4.30
N SER A 260 6.88 4.22 4.84
CA SER A 260 5.90 3.36 4.17
C SER A 260 4.46 3.83 4.44
N GLY A 261 3.69 4.11 3.37
CA GLY A 261 2.28 4.44 3.51
C GLY A 261 1.43 3.30 4.06
N GLY A 262 1.70 2.04 3.69
CA GLY A 262 0.99 0.88 4.26
C GLY A 262 1.20 0.74 5.76
N ILE A 263 2.42 0.90 6.23
CA ILE A 263 2.73 0.87 7.68
C ILE A 263 2.06 2.04 8.42
N GLN A 264 1.94 3.22 7.79
CA GLN A 264 1.19 4.35 8.36
C GLN A 264 -0.28 3.98 8.62
N GLU A 265 -0.93 3.30 7.67
CA GLU A 265 -2.32 2.85 7.79
C GLU A 265 -2.48 1.76 8.86
N GLU A 266 -1.60 0.78 8.86
CA GLU A 266 -1.60 -0.33 9.81
C GLU A 266 -1.29 0.16 11.25
N ALA A 267 -0.36 1.12 11.39
CA ALA A 267 -0.07 1.76 12.68
C ALA A 267 -1.30 2.49 13.23
N ALA A 268 -2.01 3.24 12.38
CA ALA A 268 -3.25 3.92 12.78
C ALA A 268 -4.33 2.93 13.24
N PHE A 269 -4.50 1.81 12.53
CA PHE A 269 -5.44 0.75 12.90
C PHE A 269 -5.11 0.15 14.27
N PHE A 270 -3.83 -0.11 14.55
CA PHE A 270 -3.36 -0.60 15.86
C PHE A 270 -3.19 0.51 16.91
N ARG A 271 -3.54 1.77 16.58
CA ARG A 271 -3.40 2.94 17.47
C ARG A 271 -1.97 3.14 17.96
N LYS A 272 -1.00 2.92 17.09
CA LYS A 272 0.41 3.17 17.37
C LYS A 272 0.82 4.51 16.79
N PRO A 273 1.39 5.44 17.61
CA PRO A 273 1.92 6.69 17.10
C PRO A 273 2.94 6.43 16.00
N CYS A 274 2.87 7.20 14.91
CA CYS A 274 3.69 6.97 13.73
C CYS A 274 4.41 8.26 13.30
N ILE A 275 5.74 8.24 13.28
CA ILE A 275 6.55 9.29 12.65
C ILE A 275 6.76 8.92 11.19
N VAL A 276 6.26 9.75 10.29
CA VAL A 276 6.32 9.54 8.85
C VAL A 276 7.51 10.32 8.28
N CYS A 277 8.58 9.62 7.94
CA CYS A 277 9.83 10.18 7.40
C CYS A 277 9.68 10.53 5.92
N ARG A 278 8.88 11.56 5.64
CA ARG A 278 8.55 12.04 4.27
C ARG A 278 8.28 13.54 4.28
N LYS A 279 8.49 14.19 3.13
CA LYS A 279 8.09 15.59 2.91
C LYS A 279 6.57 15.74 2.79
N THR A 280 5.93 14.79 2.13
CA THR A 280 4.48 14.73 1.92
C THR A 280 3.99 13.30 2.00
N THR A 281 2.72 13.12 2.32
CA THR A 281 2.06 11.81 2.27
C THR A 281 0.71 11.94 1.59
N GLU A 282 0.35 10.98 0.78
CA GLU A 282 -0.99 10.81 0.21
C GLU A 282 -2.02 10.32 1.24
N ARG A 283 -1.58 10.04 2.45
CA ARG A 283 -2.38 9.54 3.58
C ARG A 283 -2.49 10.62 4.65
N SER A 284 -3.03 11.77 4.26
CA SER A 284 -3.07 12.97 5.09
C SER A 284 -4.15 12.94 6.18
N GLU A 285 -5.14 12.06 6.08
CA GLU A 285 -6.29 12.00 7.00
C GLU A 285 -5.90 11.65 8.44
N GLY A 286 -4.84 10.86 8.60
CA GLY A 286 -4.32 10.50 9.94
C GLY A 286 -3.27 11.47 10.50
N LEU A 287 -2.95 12.57 9.79
CA LEU A 287 -1.93 13.51 10.24
C LEU A 287 -2.37 14.27 11.50
N ASN A 288 -1.40 14.43 12.43
CA ASN A 288 -1.53 15.09 13.72
C ASN A 288 -2.43 14.40 14.75
N GLU A 289 -3.05 13.27 14.38
CA GLU A 289 -3.85 12.43 15.28
C GLU A 289 -3.21 11.05 15.46
N PHE A 290 -2.87 10.38 14.37
CA PHE A 290 -2.26 9.04 14.33
C PHE A 290 -0.81 9.06 13.85
N SER A 291 -0.47 10.02 12.99
CA SER A 291 0.84 10.13 12.36
C SER A 291 1.33 11.58 12.28
N TRP A 292 2.66 11.76 12.25
CA TRP A 292 3.31 13.08 12.23
C TRP A 292 4.44 13.07 11.20
N LEU A 293 4.42 14.04 10.30
CA LEU A 293 5.47 14.21 9.30
C LEU A 293 6.80 14.61 9.96
N CYS A 294 7.86 14.00 9.47
CA CYS A 294 9.24 14.31 9.81
C CYS A 294 10.02 14.40 8.48
N GLU A 295 10.12 15.61 7.94
CA GLU A 295 10.62 15.85 6.59
C GLU A 295 12.14 15.71 6.46
N HIS A 296 12.86 15.85 7.60
CA HIS A 296 14.31 15.82 7.62
C HIS A 296 14.83 15.11 8.89
N PRO A 297 15.97 14.39 8.81
CA PRO A 297 16.55 13.68 9.95
C PRO A 297 16.77 14.54 11.20
N SER A 298 17.11 15.83 11.03
CA SER A 298 17.33 16.76 12.14
C SER A 298 16.08 17.03 13.00
N MET A 299 14.88 16.81 12.43
CA MET A 299 13.60 16.98 13.15
C MET A 299 13.23 15.74 13.99
N LEU A 300 13.86 14.60 13.71
CA LEU A 300 13.47 13.32 14.31
C LEU A 300 13.62 13.30 15.84
N PRO A 301 14.67 13.84 16.46
CA PRO A 301 14.81 13.81 17.93
C PRO A 301 13.65 14.53 18.64
N GLU A 302 13.30 15.72 18.19
CA GLU A 302 12.18 16.49 18.76
C GLU A 302 10.85 15.75 18.59
N LYS A 303 10.57 15.24 17.39
CA LYS A 303 9.36 14.46 17.09
C LYS A 303 9.29 13.18 17.94
N PHE A 304 10.42 12.51 18.09
CA PHE A 304 10.51 11.30 18.91
C PHE A 304 10.16 11.60 20.37
N ASP A 305 10.75 12.63 20.96
CA ASP A 305 10.48 13.02 22.35
C ASP A 305 9.03 13.44 22.59
N GLN A 306 8.41 14.11 21.62
CA GLN A 306 6.99 14.47 21.67
C GLN A 306 6.05 13.26 21.61
N LEU A 307 6.45 12.18 20.93
CA LEU A 307 5.55 11.08 20.54
C LEU A 307 5.82 9.76 21.24
N LYS A 308 7.01 9.53 21.81
CA LYS A 308 7.41 8.24 22.41
C LYS A 308 6.48 7.75 23.54
N ASP A 309 5.81 8.67 24.23
CA ASP A 309 4.86 8.36 25.30
C ASP A 309 3.42 8.73 24.97
N LYS A 310 3.17 9.15 23.70
CA LYS A 310 1.84 9.52 23.24
C LYS A 310 0.97 8.28 23.12
N LYS A 311 -0.26 8.38 23.61
CA LYS A 311 -1.32 7.39 23.37
C LYS A 311 -2.33 7.99 22.38
N ILE A 312 -2.70 7.20 21.39
CA ILE A 312 -3.76 7.55 20.45
C ILE A 312 -5.10 7.38 21.17
N ASP A 313 -5.97 8.38 21.06
CA ASP A 313 -7.30 8.34 21.66
C ASP A 313 -8.10 7.16 21.08
N SER A 314 -8.59 6.30 21.97
CA SER A 314 -9.35 5.11 21.60
C SER A 314 -10.74 5.42 21.03
N SER A 315 -11.28 6.62 21.26
CA SER A 315 -12.57 7.05 20.73
C SER A 315 -12.51 7.50 19.26
N LEU A 316 -11.32 7.88 18.76
CA LEU A 316 -11.16 8.31 17.37
C LEU A 316 -11.34 7.12 16.42
N PRO A 317 -12.16 7.22 15.36
CA PRO A 317 -12.20 6.20 14.31
C PRO A 317 -10.89 6.15 13.55
N CYS A 318 -10.47 4.96 13.11
CA CYS A 318 -9.33 4.85 12.20
C CYS A 318 -9.67 5.52 10.87
N PRO A 319 -8.88 6.51 10.42
CA PRO A 319 -9.21 7.28 9.21
C PRO A 319 -9.17 6.46 7.91
N TYR A 320 -8.52 5.29 7.95
CA TYR A 320 -8.33 4.41 6.79
C TYR A 320 -9.34 3.27 6.71
N GLY A 321 -10.25 3.14 7.69
CA GLY A 321 -11.31 2.12 7.71
C GLY A 321 -11.38 1.32 9.00
N ASP A 322 -12.43 0.51 9.07
CA ASP A 322 -12.84 -0.27 10.24
C ASP A 322 -12.48 -1.78 10.15
N GLY A 323 -11.81 -2.19 9.06
CA GLY A 323 -11.48 -3.60 8.80
C GLY A 323 -12.62 -4.42 8.21
N ASN A 324 -13.67 -3.77 7.68
CA ASN A 324 -14.81 -4.43 7.02
C ASN A 324 -14.95 -3.99 5.55
N ALA A 325 -13.86 -3.59 4.92
CA ALA A 325 -13.89 -3.07 3.54
C ALA A 325 -14.32 -4.16 2.55
N SER A 326 -13.82 -5.38 2.69
CA SER A 326 -14.16 -6.50 1.79
C SER A 326 -15.64 -6.89 1.85
N ASP A 327 -16.30 -6.83 3.01
CA ASP A 327 -17.73 -7.08 3.12
C ASP A 327 -18.57 -5.99 2.44
N LYS A 328 -18.15 -4.71 2.54
CA LYS A 328 -18.77 -3.61 1.80
C LYS A 328 -18.63 -3.81 0.30
N ILE A 329 -17.43 -4.21 -0.15
CA ILE A 329 -17.13 -4.49 -1.56
C ILE A 329 -17.97 -5.68 -2.07
N LEU A 330 -18.12 -6.75 -1.30
CA LEU A 330 -18.97 -7.89 -1.67
C LEU A 330 -20.42 -7.45 -1.94
N ARG A 331 -20.98 -6.56 -1.10
CA ARG A 331 -22.34 -6.02 -1.32
C ARG A 331 -22.44 -5.24 -2.63
N ILE A 332 -21.46 -4.35 -2.89
CA ILE A 332 -21.40 -3.58 -4.13
C ILE A 332 -21.27 -4.51 -5.34
N LEU A 333 -20.39 -5.52 -5.28
CA LEU A 333 -20.22 -6.47 -6.39
C LEU A 333 -21.48 -7.28 -6.68
N ASN A 334 -22.29 -7.63 -5.66
CA ASN A 334 -23.59 -8.28 -5.86
C ASN A 334 -24.64 -7.36 -6.50
N GLU A 335 -24.50 -6.04 -6.42
CA GLU A 335 -25.39 -5.06 -7.07
C GLU A 335 -25.08 -4.89 -8.56
N ILE A 336 -23.81 -5.05 -8.96
CA ILE A 336 -23.32 -4.66 -10.28
C ILE A 336 -22.97 -5.83 -11.20
N LEU A 337 -22.79 -7.07 -10.70
CA LEU A 337 -22.42 -8.28 -11.46
C LEU A 337 -23.60 -9.20 -11.71
#